data_36588771c65f0d3ece403e21621c0db7
#
_entry.id   36588771c65f0d3ece403e21621c0db7
#
_cell.length_a   1.000
_cell.length_b   1.000
_cell.length_c   1.000
_cell.angle_alpha   90.00
_cell.angle_beta   90.00
_cell.angle_gamma   90.00
#
_symmetry.space_group_name_H-M   'P 1'
#
loop_
_entity.id
_entity.type
_entity.pdbx_description
1 polymer ?
#
loop_
_entity_poly.entity_id
_entity_poly.type
_entity_poly.pdbx_seq_one_letter_code
_entity_poly.pdbx_strand_id
1 'polypeptide(L)'
;VDGYGAIFLSDDRKKLTGYGLKFFLSQCLTGDRVDSIPGLPKCGPVAAFEKLVDTNTYAEGRQAVLEAYSERYGDDDVYELEEQGRLLWMTRKLNEDGTPVLWDVHATY
;
A
#
# COMPACT_ATOMS: atom_id res chain seq x y z
N VAL A 1 11.09 -9.86 -8.25
CA VAL A 1 12.12 -9.49 -7.29
C VAL A 1 11.77 -10.05 -5.94
N ASP A 2 12.71 -10.75 -5.34
CA ASP A 2 12.51 -11.38 -4.05
C ASP A 2 12.23 -10.32 -2.99
N GLY A 3 11.20 -10.55 -2.18
CA GLY A 3 10.83 -9.64 -1.11
C GLY A 3 9.87 -8.51 -1.49
N TYR A 4 9.85 -8.10 -2.76
CA TYR A 4 8.87 -7.11 -3.17
C TYR A 4 7.46 -7.71 -3.28
N GLY A 5 7.37 -8.93 -3.78
CA GLY A 5 6.10 -9.63 -3.88
C GLY A 5 5.41 -9.42 -5.21
N ALA A 6 4.12 -9.73 -5.22
CA ALA A 6 3.31 -9.64 -6.43
C ALA A 6 1.85 -9.35 -6.06
N ILE A 7 1.10 -8.83 -7.02
CA ILE A 7 -0.33 -8.59 -6.88
C ILE A 7 -1.09 -9.25 -8.02
N PHE A 8 -2.33 -9.66 -7.76
CA PHE A 8 -3.18 -10.37 -8.70
C PHE A 8 -4.60 -9.83 -8.63
N LEU A 9 -5.17 -9.56 -9.78
CA LEU A 9 -6.56 -9.10 -9.87
C LEU A 9 -7.43 -10.29 -10.24
N SER A 10 -8.56 -10.45 -9.55
CA SER A 10 -9.49 -11.56 -9.83
C SER A 10 -10.14 -11.40 -11.21
N ASP A 11 -10.66 -12.52 -11.75
CA ASP A 11 -11.29 -12.52 -13.08
C ASP A 11 -12.47 -11.57 -13.17
N ASP A 12 -13.23 -11.42 -12.07
CA ASP A 12 -14.35 -10.50 -12.03
C ASP A 12 -13.94 -9.06 -11.69
N ARG A 13 -12.63 -8.83 -11.51
CA ARG A 13 -12.04 -7.52 -11.23
C ARG A 13 -12.53 -6.86 -9.94
N LYS A 14 -13.02 -7.67 -9.00
CA LYS A 14 -13.56 -7.18 -7.73
C LYS A 14 -12.61 -7.35 -6.55
N LYS A 15 -11.62 -8.24 -6.67
CA LYS A 15 -10.69 -8.52 -5.59
C LYS A 15 -9.25 -8.41 -6.07
N LEU A 16 -8.46 -7.77 -5.24
CA LEU A 16 -7.02 -7.71 -5.41
C LEU A 16 -6.37 -8.52 -4.31
N THR A 17 -5.51 -9.45 -4.69
CA THR A 17 -4.79 -10.31 -3.76
C THR A 17 -3.30 -10.24 -4.06
N GLY A 18 -2.48 -10.79 -3.18
CA GLY A 18 -1.05 -10.80 -3.40
C GLY A 18 -0.29 -11.04 -2.11
N TYR A 19 0.99 -10.70 -2.15
CA TYR A 19 1.88 -10.87 -1.01
C TYR A 19 3.05 -9.89 -1.11
N GLY A 20 3.77 -9.72 0.00
CA GLY A 20 4.96 -8.90 0.06
C GLY A 20 4.67 -7.41 0.08
N LEU A 21 5.70 -6.61 -0.18
CA LEU A 21 5.60 -5.16 -0.12
C LEU A 21 4.71 -4.59 -1.21
N LYS A 22 4.68 -5.23 -2.37
CA LYS A 22 3.81 -4.79 -3.46
C LYS A 22 2.34 -4.85 -3.06
N PHE A 23 1.94 -5.94 -2.38
CA PHE A 23 0.58 -6.04 -1.87
C PHE A 23 0.32 -5.02 -0.77
N PHE A 24 1.28 -4.80 0.13
CA PHE A 24 1.17 -3.75 1.15
C PHE A 24 0.89 -2.39 0.51
N LEU A 25 1.65 -2.04 -0.53
CA LEU A 25 1.45 -0.77 -1.24
C LEU A 25 0.08 -0.70 -1.90
N SER A 26 -0.40 -1.83 -2.44
CA SER A 26 -1.75 -1.85 -3.02
C SER A 26 -2.82 -1.59 -1.96
N GLN A 27 -2.62 -2.07 -0.74
CA GLN A 27 -3.54 -1.80 0.36
C GLN A 27 -3.51 -0.35 0.82
N CYS A 28 -2.38 0.34 0.65
CA CYS A 28 -2.34 1.78 0.90
C CYS A 28 -3.28 2.53 -0.04
N LEU A 29 -3.55 1.98 -1.22
CA LEU A 29 -4.48 2.57 -2.18
C LEU A 29 -5.92 2.12 -1.93
N THR A 30 -6.15 0.82 -1.72
CA THR A 30 -7.50 0.28 -1.57
C THR A 30 -8.05 0.36 -0.14
N GLY A 31 -7.16 0.40 0.86
CA GLY A 31 -7.54 0.28 2.26
C GLY A 31 -7.80 -1.16 2.68
N ASP A 32 -8.23 -1.33 3.91
CA ASP A 32 -8.55 -2.65 4.47
C ASP A 32 -9.84 -2.52 5.28
N ARG A 33 -10.91 -3.15 4.79
CA ARG A 33 -12.22 -3.05 5.42
C ARG A 33 -12.28 -3.76 6.78
N VAL A 34 -11.54 -4.84 6.93
CA VAL A 34 -11.53 -5.60 8.19
C VAL A 34 -10.96 -4.75 9.31
N ASP A 35 -9.90 -3.99 9.03
CA ASP A 35 -9.26 -3.13 10.01
C ASP A 35 -9.73 -1.69 9.94
N SER A 36 -10.79 -1.41 9.18
CA SER A 36 -11.36 -0.07 9.02
C SER A 36 -10.37 0.97 8.49
N ILE A 37 -9.48 0.56 7.62
CA ILE A 37 -8.51 1.45 6.99
C ILE A 37 -9.08 1.90 5.64
N PRO A 38 -9.34 3.20 5.46
CA PRO A 38 -10.08 3.67 4.27
C PRO A 38 -9.27 3.65 2.97
N GLY A 39 -7.94 3.79 3.04
CA GLY A 39 -7.12 3.91 1.85
C GLY A 39 -7.35 5.23 1.14
N LEU A 40 -7.04 5.24 -0.16
CA LEU A 40 -7.23 6.43 -1.00
C LEU A 40 -8.67 6.46 -1.52
N PRO A 41 -9.40 7.60 -1.38
CA PRO A 41 -10.77 7.69 -1.87
C PRO A 41 -10.87 7.37 -3.37
N LYS A 42 -11.92 6.65 -3.75
CA LYS A 42 -12.22 6.29 -5.13
C LYS A 42 -11.15 5.44 -5.81
N CYS A 43 -10.28 4.80 -5.05
CA CYS A 43 -9.27 3.90 -5.59
C CYS A 43 -9.65 2.46 -5.23
N GLY A 44 -10.27 1.77 -6.17
CA GLY A 44 -10.67 0.39 -6.01
C GLY A 44 -9.58 -0.58 -6.46
N PRO A 45 -9.88 -1.90 -6.44
CA PRO A 45 -8.90 -2.93 -6.81
C PRO A 45 -8.31 -2.76 -8.20
N VAL A 46 -9.13 -2.42 -9.18
CA VAL A 46 -8.67 -2.25 -10.57
C VAL A 46 -7.68 -1.11 -10.69
N ALA A 47 -8.03 0.05 -10.10
CA ALA A 47 -7.16 1.22 -10.16
C ALA A 47 -5.84 0.97 -9.45
N ALA A 48 -5.87 0.33 -8.29
CA ALA A 48 -4.65 0.00 -7.54
C ALA A 48 -3.77 -0.97 -8.33
N PHE A 49 -4.38 -1.99 -8.93
CA PHE A 49 -3.66 -2.95 -9.75
C PHE A 49 -2.96 -2.26 -10.92
N GLU A 50 -3.68 -1.42 -11.66
CA GLU A 50 -3.13 -0.71 -12.82
C GLU A 50 -1.97 0.21 -12.45
N LYS A 51 -2.02 0.82 -11.27
CA LYS A 51 -0.95 1.72 -10.81
C LYS A 51 0.32 0.96 -10.42
N LEU A 52 0.21 -0.27 -9.96
CA LEU A 52 1.33 -1.01 -9.40
C LEU A 52 1.82 -2.19 -10.25
N VAL A 53 1.03 -2.65 -11.22
CA VAL A 53 1.35 -3.87 -11.98
C VAL A 53 2.71 -3.80 -12.67
N ASP A 54 3.10 -2.64 -13.16
CA ASP A 54 4.35 -2.44 -13.89
C ASP A 54 5.53 -2.13 -12.97
N THR A 55 5.31 -2.01 -11.66
CA THR A 55 6.41 -1.72 -10.74
C THR A 55 7.13 -3.00 -10.36
N ASN A 56 8.46 -2.94 -10.27
CA ASN A 56 9.31 -4.10 -10.00
C ASN A 56 10.12 -3.96 -8.72
N THR A 57 10.14 -2.78 -8.12
CA THR A 57 10.86 -2.53 -6.87
C THR A 57 9.98 -1.74 -5.92
N TYR A 58 10.32 -1.79 -4.64
CA TYR A 58 9.61 -1.02 -3.62
C TYR A 58 9.66 0.48 -3.93
N ALA A 59 10.81 0.98 -4.37
CA ALA A 59 10.95 2.41 -4.70
C ALA A 59 9.99 2.83 -5.81
N GLU A 60 9.85 2.01 -6.85
CA GLU A 60 8.91 2.28 -7.94
C GLU A 60 7.46 2.24 -7.45
N GLY A 61 7.13 1.22 -6.66
CA GLY A 61 5.79 1.08 -6.13
C GLY A 61 5.41 2.23 -5.19
N ARG A 62 6.32 2.59 -4.30
CA ARG A 62 6.12 3.71 -3.39
C ARG A 62 5.88 5.01 -4.15
N GLN A 63 6.66 5.25 -5.21
CA GLN A 63 6.51 6.46 -6.02
C GLN A 63 5.14 6.49 -6.69
N ALA A 64 4.67 5.36 -7.23
CA ALA A 64 3.36 5.28 -7.85
C ALA A 64 2.25 5.59 -6.84
N VAL A 65 2.34 5.05 -5.64
CA VAL A 65 1.37 5.29 -4.57
C VAL A 65 1.41 6.75 -4.14
N LEU A 66 2.61 7.30 -3.98
CA LEU A 66 2.77 8.70 -3.56
C LEU A 66 2.18 9.66 -4.58
N GLU A 67 2.36 9.38 -5.87
CA GLU A 67 1.75 10.18 -6.94
C GLU A 67 0.22 10.17 -6.85
N ALA A 68 -0.36 9.02 -6.57
CA ALA A 68 -1.81 8.90 -6.39
C ALA A 68 -2.30 9.72 -5.19
N TYR A 69 -1.55 9.67 -4.08
CA TYR A 69 -1.88 10.47 -2.91
C TYR A 69 -1.70 11.96 -3.17
N SER A 70 -0.67 12.34 -3.94
CA SER A 70 -0.44 13.74 -4.31
C SER A 70 -1.59 14.31 -5.13
N GLU A 71 -2.16 13.52 -6.03
CA GLU A 71 -3.33 13.95 -6.81
C GLU A 71 -4.54 14.24 -5.94
N ARG A 72 -4.66 13.53 -4.81
CA ARG A 72 -5.83 13.68 -3.92
C ARG A 72 -5.60 14.72 -2.83
N TYR A 73 -4.40 14.76 -2.25
CA TYR A 73 -4.11 15.54 -1.04
C TYR A 73 -3.13 16.68 -1.25
N GLY A 74 -2.51 16.79 -2.43
CA GLY A 74 -1.53 17.84 -2.70
C GLY A 74 -0.34 17.76 -1.75
N ASP A 75 -0.05 18.84 -1.04
CA ASP A 75 1.11 18.93 -0.15
C ASP A 75 1.03 18.02 1.08
N ASP A 76 -0.15 17.50 1.40
CA ASP A 76 -0.35 16.59 2.52
C ASP A 76 -0.16 15.12 2.13
N ASP A 77 0.32 14.84 0.93
CA ASP A 77 0.43 13.49 0.38
C ASP A 77 1.28 12.55 1.24
N VAL A 78 2.46 12.99 1.65
CA VAL A 78 3.35 12.17 2.49
C VAL A 78 2.73 11.89 3.84
N TYR A 79 2.14 12.89 4.46
CA TYR A 79 1.49 12.74 5.76
C TYR A 79 0.35 11.71 5.71
N GLU A 80 -0.52 11.85 4.71
CA GLU A 80 -1.67 10.94 4.57
C GLU A 80 -1.24 9.52 4.24
N LEU A 81 -0.26 9.36 3.35
CA LEU A 81 0.26 8.05 2.99
C LEU A 81 0.94 7.38 4.19
N GLU A 82 1.74 8.11 4.94
CA GLU A 82 2.42 7.56 6.11
C GLU A 82 1.42 7.10 7.16
N GLU A 83 0.36 7.86 7.39
CA GLU A 83 -0.68 7.50 8.34
C GLU A 83 -1.37 6.19 7.95
N GLN A 84 -1.79 6.06 6.70
CA GLN A 84 -2.42 4.84 6.21
C GLN A 84 -1.44 3.66 6.25
N GLY A 85 -0.21 3.90 5.82
CA GLY A 85 0.82 2.87 5.80
C GLY A 85 1.15 2.34 7.20
N ARG A 86 1.22 3.21 8.18
CA ARG A 86 1.47 2.79 9.57
C ARG A 86 0.35 1.91 10.12
N LEU A 87 -0.90 2.24 9.83
CA LEU A 87 -2.03 1.42 10.25
C LEU A 87 -1.97 0.03 9.64
N LEU A 88 -1.69 -0.06 8.35
CA LEU A 88 -1.58 -1.34 7.65
C LEU A 88 -0.36 -2.15 8.13
N TRP A 89 0.76 -1.48 8.36
CA TRP A 89 2.00 -2.13 8.79
C TRP A 89 1.87 -2.73 10.19
N MET A 90 1.17 -2.05 11.07
CA MET A 90 0.94 -2.54 12.43
C MET A 90 0.15 -3.84 12.47
N THR A 91 -0.69 -4.09 11.49
CA THR A 91 -1.44 -5.35 11.41
C THR A 91 -0.61 -6.50 10.84
N ARG A 92 0.57 -6.20 10.26
CA ARG A 92 1.41 -7.19 9.60
C ARG A 92 2.58 -7.67 10.44
N LYS A 93 3.19 -6.77 11.24
CA LYS A 93 4.43 -7.05 11.94
C LYS A 93 4.42 -6.49 13.35
N LEU A 94 5.00 -7.28 14.25
CA LEU A 94 5.27 -6.84 15.62
C LEU A 94 6.76 -7.05 15.90
N ASN A 95 7.33 -6.24 16.77
CA ASN A 95 8.66 -6.48 17.31
C ASN A 95 8.63 -7.70 18.23
N GLU A 96 9.80 -8.22 18.60
CA GLU A 96 9.90 -9.40 19.46
C GLU A 96 9.20 -9.18 20.81
N ASP A 97 9.17 -7.96 21.31
CA ASP A 97 8.53 -7.61 22.58
C ASP A 97 7.01 -7.34 22.41
N GLY A 98 6.46 -7.55 21.23
CA GLY A 98 5.04 -7.36 20.96
C GLY A 98 4.65 -5.95 20.57
N THR A 99 5.58 -5.01 20.52
CA THR A 99 5.26 -3.64 20.10
C THR A 99 5.16 -3.55 18.57
N PRO A 100 4.29 -2.67 18.03
CA PRO A 100 4.17 -2.52 16.58
C PRO A 100 5.43 -1.97 15.94
N VAL A 101 5.77 -2.50 14.76
CA VAL A 101 6.81 -1.94 13.90
C VAL A 101 6.19 -0.82 13.10
N LEU A 102 6.73 0.39 13.20
CA LEU A 102 6.22 1.53 12.46
C LEU A 102 6.79 1.56 11.04
N TRP A 103 5.90 1.77 10.07
CA TRP A 103 6.30 1.93 8.69
C TRP A 103 6.83 3.36 8.47
N ASP A 104 7.93 3.46 7.73
CA ASP A 104 8.54 4.74 7.39
C ASP A 104 8.43 4.95 5.88
N VAL A 105 7.68 5.99 5.48
CA VAL A 105 7.44 6.29 4.07
C VAL A 105 8.74 6.64 3.34
N HIS A 106 9.75 7.13 4.05
CA HIS A 106 11.02 7.50 3.44
C HIS A 106 12.04 6.38 3.38
N ALA A 107 11.78 5.27 4.09
CA ALA A 107 12.71 4.14 4.10
C ALA A 107 12.65 3.35 2.80
N THR A 108 13.73 2.65 2.48
CA THR A 108 13.80 1.71 1.37
C THR A 108 13.78 0.29 1.93
N TYR A 109 12.84 -0.50 1.51
CA TYR A 109 12.70 -1.88 1.97
C TYR A 109 13.08 -2.89 0.89
#